data_b39da201b316db9a370a6894ff9ba7d1
#
_entry.id   b39da201b316db9a370a6894ff9ba7d1
#
_cell.length_a   1.000
_cell.length_b   1.000
_cell.length_c   1.000
_cell.angle_alpha   90.00
_cell.angle_beta   90.00
_cell.angle_gamma   90.00
#
_symmetry.space_group_name_H-M   'P 1'
#
loop_
_entity.id
_entity.type
_entity.pdbx_description
1 polymer ?
#
loop_
_entity_poly.entity_id
_entity_poly.type
_entity_poly.pdbx_seq_one_letter_code
_entity_poly.pdbx_strand_id
1 'polypeptide(L)'
;KNEKILVIDAEAFEPEGDLCDAVLIVKAYQLGWKRFIVYKYRGQRFTGCGFGPATGGVRIDVYGSSGDPLNGGGFVILNGIGFNDEDGSIREYDSPYPGSNIFSLASGGAIYVRDPQKKLALEQLNGGEFNEISDADWDLILPYLEENEKLFAISIDRLLTVDNQKKSPKEVYRKIMPHR
;
A
#
# COMPACT_ATOMS: atom_id res chain seq x y z
N LYS A 1 -21.76 -15.52 -7.20
CA LYS A 1 -20.70 -16.46 -6.77
C LYS A 1 -19.86 -15.72 -5.76
N ASN A 2 -19.76 -16.24 -4.53
CA ASN A 2 -18.86 -15.66 -3.52
C ASN A 2 -17.43 -15.88 -3.99
N GLU A 3 -16.71 -14.79 -4.24
CA GLU A 3 -15.30 -14.83 -4.59
C GLU A 3 -14.51 -15.25 -3.34
N LYS A 4 -13.67 -16.28 -3.49
CA LYS A 4 -12.84 -16.75 -2.39
C LYS A 4 -11.64 -15.82 -2.25
N ILE A 5 -11.41 -15.32 -1.03
CA ILE A 5 -10.28 -14.46 -0.67
C ILE A 5 -9.29 -15.30 0.14
N LEU A 6 -8.02 -15.28 -0.26
CA LEU A 6 -6.93 -15.85 0.52
C LEU A 6 -6.31 -14.75 1.38
N VAL A 7 -6.36 -14.93 2.70
CA VAL A 7 -5.77 -14.00 3.66
C VAL A 7 -4.43 -14.56 4.12
N ILE A 8 -3.38 -13.76 4.03
CA ILE A 8 -1.99 -14.14 4.29
C ILE A 8 -1.43 -13.24 5.39
N ASP A 9 -0.98 -13.83 6.50
CA ASP A 9 -0.15 -13.16 7.49
C ASP A 9 1.31 -13.17 7.01
N ALA A 10 1.86 -12.00 6.71
CA ALA A 10 3.19 -11.87 6.13
C ALA A 10 4.32 -11.78 7.17
N GLU A 11 4.00 -11.78 8.46
CA GLU A 11 4.97 -11.53 9.55
C GLU A 11 6.16 -12.50 9.53
N ALA A 12 5.91 -13.77 9.16
CA ALA A 12 6.91 -14.83 9.16
C ALA A 12 7.60 -15.05 7.80
N PHE A 13 7.20 -14.32 6.75
CA PHE A 13 7.81 -14.50 5.44
C PHE A 13 9.13 -13.74 5.32
N GLU A 14 10.09 -14.38 4.67
CA GLU A 14 11.34 -13.72 4.29
C GLU A 14 11.07 -12.61 3.27
N PRO A 15 11.85 -11.51 3.29
CA PRO A 15 11.64 -10.38 2.37
C PRO A 15 11.87 -10.76 0.90
N GLU A 16 12.65 -11.80 0.64
CA GLU A 16 12.99 -12.30 -0.70
C GLU A 16 13.40 -13.78 -0.65
N GLY A 17 13.57 -14.42 -1.81
CA GLY A 17 13.99 -15.82 -1.91
C GLY A 17 12.82 -16.80 -2.01
N ASP A 18 13.12 -18.09 -1.88
CA ASP A 18 12.18 -19.18 -2.12
C ASP A 18 11.05 -19.28 -1.08
N LEU A 19 11.24 -18.66 0.09
CA LEU A 19 10.28 -18.66 1.19
C LEU A 19 9.52 -17.32 1.31
N CYS A 20 9.65 -16.43 0.33
CA CYS A 20 8.91 -15.16 0.34
C CYS A 20 7.42 -15.36 0.02
N ASP A 21 6.63 -14.37 0.39
CA ASP A 21 5.18 -14.31 0.13
C ASP A 21 4.84 -14.36 -1.36
N ALA A 22 5.67 -13.74 -2.23
CA ALA A 22 5.44 -13.72 -3.67
C ALA A 22 5.38 -15.13 -4.27
N VAL A 23 6.23 -16.04 -3.83
CA VAL A 23 6.21 -17.45 -4.27
C VAL A 23 4.92 -18.16 -3.85
N LEU A 24 4.44 -17.93 -2.62
CA LEU A 24 3.19 -18.49 -2.14
C LEU A 24 2.00 -17.97 -2.97
N ILE A 25 1.95 -16.64 -3.20
CA ILE A 25 0.87 -16.00 -3.95
C ILE A 25 0.80 -16.53 -5.37
N VAL A 26 1.95 -16.68 -6.06
CA VAL A 26 2.01 -17.28 -7.41
C VAL A 26 1.51 -18.73 -7.41
N LYS A 27 1.90 -19.55 -6.45
CA LYS A 27 1.40 -20.93 -6.33
C LYS A 27 -0.10 -20.97 -6.08
N ALA A 28 -0.59 -20.10 -5.20
CA ALA A 28 -2.03 -20.01 -4.93
C ALA A 28 -2.81 -19.55 -6.17
N TYR A 29 -2.28 -18.60 -6.94
CA TYR A 29 -2.87 -18.20 -8.22
C TYR A 29 -2.98 -19.38 -9.21
N GLN A 30 -1.92 -20.17 -9.33
CA GLN A 30 -1.92 -21.37 -10.18
C GLN A 30 -2.97 -22.39 -9.75
N LEU A 31 -3.37 -22.41 -8.46
CA LEU A 31 -4.46 -23.19 -7.91
C LEU A 31 -5.84 -22.53 -8.08
N GLY A 32 -5.91 -21.39 -8.76
CA GLY A 32 -7.15 -20.71 -9.10
C GLY A 32 -7.59 -19.59 -8.15
N TRP A 33 -6.79 -19.24 -7.16
CA TRP A 33 -7.03 -18.06 -6.33
C TRP A 33 -6.77 -16.79 -7.13
N LYS A 34 -7.65 -15.79 -6.98
CA LYS A 34 -7.55 -14.52 -7.70
C LYS A 34 -7.60 -13.31 -6.79
N ARG A 35 -8.00 -13.49 -5.53
CA ARG A 35 -8.10 -12.42 -4.57
C ARG A 35 -7.26 -12.75 -3.35
N PHE A 36 -6.38 -11.80 -2.98
CA PHE A 36 -5.43 -11.94 -1.89
C PHE A 36 -5.49 -10.72 -0.99
N ILE A 37 -5.46 -10.95 0.31
CA ILE A 37 -5.22 -9.92 1.33
C ILE A 37 -3.96 -10.34 2.07
N VAL A 38 -2.93 -9.51 2.03
CA VAL A 38 -1.66 -9.73 2.72
C VAL A 38 -1.50 -8.66 3.78
N TYR A 39 -1.35 -9.04 5.03
CA TYR A 39 -1.23 -8.10 6.14
C TYR A 39 0.03 -8.36 6.99
N LYS A 40 0.40 -7.41 7.86
CA LYS A 40 1.66 -7.37 8.61
C LYS A 40 2.90 -7.38 7.72
N TYR A 41 2.82 -6.69 6.60
CA TYR A 41 3.95 -6.54 5.69
C TYR A 41 5.06 -5.72 6.38
N ARG A 42 6.28 -6.25 6.44
CA ARG A 42 7.42 -5.66 7.15
C ARG A 42 8.66 -5.57 6.26
N GLY A 43 8.53 -5.02 5.08
CA GLY A 43 9.64 -4.86 4.13
C GLY A 43 9.80 -6.01 3.14
N GLN A 44 8.82 -6.90 3.02
CA GLN A 44 8.80 -7.92 1.97
C GLN A 44 8.85 -7.25 0.60
N ARG A 45 9.51 -7.93 -0.35
CA ARG A 45 9.77 -7.44 -1.70
C ARG A 45 9.01 -8.25 -2.72
N PHE A 46 8.86 -7.67 -3.91
CA PHE A 46 8.39 -8.38 -5.10
C PHE A 46 6.95 -8.92 -5.05
N THR A 47 6.09 -8.38 -4.19
CA THR A 47 4.66 -8.76 -4.16
C THR A 47 4.05 -8.61 -5.55
N GLY A 48 3.46 -9.68 -6.05
CA GLY A 48 2.93 -9.74 -7.40
C GLY A 48 3.95 -10.04 -8.50
N CYS A 49 5.23 -10.19 -8.20
CA CYS A 49 6.21 -10.69 -9.15
C CYS A 49 5.99 -12.18 -9.44
N GLY A 50 6.26 -12.60 -10.68
CA GLY A 50 6.16 -13.99 -11.10
C GLY A 50 4.80 -14.43 -11.66
N PHE A 51 3.80 -13.55 -11.71
CA PHE A 51 2.52 -13.86 -12.36
C PHE A 51 2.62 -13.99 -13.88
N GLY A 52 3.56 -13.29 -14.50
CA GLY A 52 3.74 -13.27 -15.95
C GLY A 52 2.80 -12.29 -16.68
N PRO A 53 3.03 -12.08 -17.99
CA PRO A 53 2.38 -11.02 -18.77
C PRO A 53 0.90 -11.26 -19.08
N ALA A 54 0.42 -12.49 -18.93
CA ALA A 54 -0.96 -12.87 -19.24
C ALA A 54 -1.87 -12.96 -18.01
N THR A 55 -1.49 -12.35 -16.89
CA THR A 55 -2.26 -12.39 -15.65
C THR A 55 -3.45 -11.45 -15.73
N GLY A 56 -4.67 -11.99 -15.66
CA GLY A 56 -5.89 -11.20 -15.67
C GLY A 56 -6.77 -11.48 -14.45
N GLY A 57 -7.42 -10.43 -13.93
CA GLY A 57 -8.42 -10.52 -12.87
C GLY A 57 -7.89 -10.92 -11.50
N VAL A 58 -6.58 -10.68 -11.24
CA VAL A 58 -5.98 -10.85 -9.92
C VAL A 58 -6.03 -9.52 -9.17
N ARG A 59 -6.38 -9.60 -7.88
CA ARG A 59 -6.27 -8.48 -6.95
C ARG A 59 -5.49 -8.91 -5.73
N ILE A 60 -4.49 -8.11 -5.37
CA ILE A 60 -3.66 -8.28 -4.17
C ILE A 60 -3.76 -6.98 -3.38
N ASP A 61 -4.33 -7.06 -2.19
CA ASP A 61 -4.41 -5.95 -1.25
C ASP A 61 -3.34 -6.18 -0.18
N VAL A 62 -2.38 -5.25 -0.06
CA VAL A 62 -1.24 -5.35 0.86
C VAL A 62 -1.35 -4.30 1.95
N TYR A 63 -1.23 -4.73 3.21
CA TYR A 63 -1.31 -3.88 4.39
C TYR A 63 -0.03 -4.03 5.23
N GLY A 64 0.67 -2.91 5.41
CA GLY A 64 1.95 -2.83 6.12
C GLY A 64 2.99 -2.04 5.36
N SER A 65 4.27 -2.30 5.63
CA SER A 65 5.40 -1.61 4.98
C SER A 65 6.01 -2.49 3.89
N SER A 66 5.85 -2.11 2.63
CA SER A 66 6.48 -2.78 1.49
C SER A 66 7.94 -2.32 1.32
N GLY A 67 8.85 -3.23 0.98
CA GLY A 67 10.27 -2.94 0.76
C GLY A 67 10.59 -2.39 -0.64
N ASP A 68 9.82 -2.73 -1.66
CA ASP A 68 10.04 -2.28 -3.04
C ASP A 68 8.73 -1.89 -3.73
N PRO A 69 8.80 -0.94 -4.68
CA PRO A 69 7.64 -0.45 -5.39
C PRO A 69 7.08 -1.47 -6.38
N LEU A 70 5.82 -1.30 -6.69
CA LEU A 70 5.12 -2.07 -7.71
C LEU A 70 5.64 -1.69 -9.10
N ASN A 71 6.10 -2.67 -9.87
CA ASN A 71 6.38 -2.50 -11.28
C ASN A 71 5.09 -2.58 -12.11
N GLY A 72 4.90 -1.61 -13.02
CA GLY A 72 3.74 -1.57 -13.92
C GLY A 72 2.70 -0.51 -13.53
N GLY A 73 1.51 -0.56 -14.12
CA GLY A 73 0.47 0.47 -13.99
C GLY A 73 -0.38 0.41 -12.69
N GLY A 74 0.11 -0.18 -11.62
CA GLY A 74 -0.58 -0.26 -10.34
C GLY A 74 -0.46 0.99 -9.47
N PHE A 75 -1.05 0.97 -8.28
CA PHE A 75 -0.84 2.03 -7.28
C PHE A 75 -0.72 1.45 -5.88
N VAL A 76 -0.13 2.25 -4.99
CA VAL A 76 0.01 1.96 -3.56
C VAL A 76 -0.66 3.08 -2.76
N ILE A 77 -1.27 2.73 -1.63
CA ILE A 77 -1.78 3.69 -0.64
C ILE A 77 -0.99 3.50 0.64
N LEU A 78 -0.30 4.56 1.10
CA LEU A 78 0.45 4.57 2.35
C LEU A 78 -0.25 5.51 3.34
N ASN A 79 -0.83 4.95 4.38
CA ASN A 79 -1.56 5.74 5.38
C ASN A 79 -0.69 6.19 6.57
N GLY A 80 0.50 5.61 6.77
CA GLY A 80 1.35 5.92 7.91
C GLY A 80 0.73 5.54 9.26
N ILE A 81 -0.13 4.51 9.25
CA ILE A 81 -0.88 4.03 10.41
C ILE A 81 -0.56 2.56 10.62
N GLY A 82 -0.39 2.17 11.87
CA GLY A 82 -0.21 0.79 12.29
C GLY A 82 -0.98 0.49 13.56
N PHE A 83 -0.71 -0.67 14.12
CA PHE A 83 -1.30 -1.14 15.38
C PHE A 83 -0.21 -1.31 16.42
N ASN A 84 -0.53 -1.05 17.68
CA ASN A 84 0.32 -1.41 18.79
C ASN A 84 0.23 -2.93 19.03
N ASP A 85 1.37 -3.56 19.16
CA ASP A 85 1.44 -5.02 19.35
C ASP A 85 0.85 -5.47 20.71
N GLU A 86 0.83 -4.56 21.72
CA GLU A 86 0.36 -4.89 23.08
C GLU A 86 -1.16 -4.93 23.21
N ASP A 87 -1.86 -3.97 22.61
CA ASP A 87 -3.30 -3.76 22.83
C ASP A 87 -4.12 -3.67 21.53
N GLY A 88 -3.46 -3.74 20.37
CA GLY A 88 -4.10 -3.62 19.07
C GLY A 88 -4.63 -2.22 18.77
N SER A 89 -4.32 -1.22 19.59
CA SER A 89 -4.75 0.16 19.35
C SER A 89 -4.08 0.74 18.10
N ILE A 90 -4.79 1.61 17.40
CA ILE A 90 -4.29 2.27 16.21
C ILE A 90 -3.31 3.37 16.61
N ARG A 91 -2.12 3.37 16.02
CA ARG A 91 -1.12 4.43 16.15
C ARG A 91 -0.75 5.05 14.81
N GLU A 92 -0.41 6.32 14.80
CA GLU A 92 0.23 6.98 13.65
C GLU A 92 1.76 6.88 13.80
N TYR A 93 2.44 6.65 12.69
CA TYR A 93 3.90 6.69 12.66
C TYR A 93 4.38 8.13 12.52
N ASP A 94 5.60 8.41 13.02
CA ASP A 94 6.22 9.72 12.90
C ASP A 94 6.42 10.18 11.46
N SER A 95 6.63 9.23 10.55
CA SER A 95 6.67 9.45 9.10
C SER A 95 5.80 8.40 8.42
N PRO A 96 5.08 8.75 7.35
CA PRO A 96 4.29 7.78 6.57
C PRO A 96 5.16 6.71 5.89
N TYR A 97 6.45 6.99 5.71
CA TYR A 97 7.43 6.07 5.16
C TYR A 97 8.80 6.29 5.83
N PRO A 98 9.27 5.37 6.67
CA PRO A 98 10.54 5.53 7.38
C PRO A 98 11.77 5.20 6.53
N GLY A 99 11.59 4.63 5.32
CA GLY A 99 12.66 4.25 4.43
C GLY A 99 13.25 5.42 3.63
N SER A 100 14.32 5.14 2.89
CA SER A 100 15.05 6.12 2.08
C SER A 100 14.79 6.01 0.57
N ASN A 101 13.89 5.10 0.14
CA ASN A 101 13.77 4.75 -1.27
C ASN A 101 12.34 4.30 -1.62
N ILE A 102 11.43 5.26 -1.70
CA ILE A 102 9.99 4.96 -1.86
C ILE A 102 9.60 4.62 -3.32
N PHE A 103 10.38 5.08 -4.31
CA PHE A 103 10.00 4.98 -5.72
C PHE A 103 11.10 4.39 -6.62
N SER A 104 11.98 3.53 -6.05
CA SER A 104 13.09 2.94 -6.79
C SER A 104 12.63 2.08 -7.94
N LEU A 105 13.21 2.32 -9.13
CA LEU A 105 13.01 1.53 -10.35
C LEU A 105 11.55 1.42 -10.84
N ALA A 106 10.64 2.24 -10.33
CA ALA A 106 9.27 2.23 -10.82
C ALA A 106 9.18 2.87 -12.21
N SER A 107 8.70 2.11 -13.18
CA SER A 107 8.52 2.55 -14.57
C SER A 107 7.14 3.15 -14.83
N GLY A 108 6.25 3.14 -13.83
CA GLY A 108 4.88 3.65 -13.94
C GLY A 108 4.12 3.50 -12.62
N GLY A 109 2.83 3.80 -12.65
CA GLY A 109 1.97 3.74 -11.47
C GLY A 109 2.02 5.01 -10.61
N ALA A 110 1.45 4.93 -9.41
CA ALA A 110 1.40 6.03 -8.47
C ALA A 110 1.47 5.52 -7.01
N ILE A 111 1.99 6.35 -6.11
CA ILE A 111 1.88 6.14 -4.67
C ILE A 111 1.06 7.28 -4.10
N TYR A 112 -0.03 6.94 -3.42
CA TYR A 112 -0.86 7.89 -2.66
C TYR A 112 -0.45 7.81 -1.20
N VAL A 113 0.14 8.87 -0.69
CA VAL A 113 0.68 8.89 0.67
C VAL A 113 -0.09 9.88 1.54
N ARG A 114 -0.58 9.42 2.69
CA ARG A 114 -1.12 10.28 3.74
C ARG A 114 0.03 10.98 4.45
N ASP A 115 0.26 12.25 4.10
CA ASP A 115 1.38 13.05 4.61
C ASP A 115 0.94 14.50 4.87
N PRO A 116 -0.02 14.73 5.81
CA PRO A 116 -0.57 16.06 6.06
C PRO A 116 0.46 17.05 6.59
N GLN A 117 1.49 16.57 7.24
CA GLN A 117 2.56 17.40 7.83
C GLN A 117 3.78 17.54 6.90
N LYS A 118 3.72 16.96 5.69
CA LYS A 118 4.79 17.00 4.67
C LYS A 118 6.14 16.50 5.20
N LYS A 119 6.12 15.43 5.98
CA LYS A 119 7.31 14.81 6.57
C LYS A 119 8.13 13.99 5.60
N LEU A 120 7.53 13.57 4.49
CA LEU A 120 8.24 12.83 3.44
C LEU A 120 9.12 13.79 2.64
N ALA A 121 10.42 13.54 2.63
CA ALA A 121 11.41 14.38 1.98
C ALA A 121 11.64 13.99 0.50
N LEU A 122 12.13 14.92 -0.31
CA LEU A 122 12.43 14.69 -1.74
C LEU A 122 13.49 13.59 -1.93
N GLU A 123 14.46 13.54 -1.03
CA GLU A 123 15.57 12.57 -1.07
C GLU A 123 15.08 11.12 -0.93
N GLN A 124 13.89 10.92 -0.32
CA GLN A 124 13.27 9.60 -0.17
C GLN A 124 12.58 9.13 -1.44
N LEU A 125 12.33 10.00 -2.42
CA LEU A 125 11.54 9.64 -3.61
C LEU A 125 12.32 8.80 -4.63
N ASN A 126 13.65 8.98 -4.69
CA ASN A 126 14.53 8.21 -5.58
C ASN A 126 13.99 8.01 -7.02
N GLY A 127 13.79 9.11 -7.73
CA GLY A 127 13.26 9.12 -9.11
C GLY A 127 11.76 9.34 -9.22
N GLY A 128 11.09 9.61 -8.11
CA GLY A 128 9.71 10.09 -8.09
C GLY A 128 9.61 11.60 -7.92
N GLU A 129 8.44 12.13 -8.19
CA GLU A 129 8.08 13.51 -7.94
C GLU A 129 6.74 13.63 -7.21
N PHE A 130 6.59 14.65 -6.38
CA PHE A 130 5.34 14.95 -5.73
C PHE A 130 4.37 15.65 -6.68
N ASN A 131 3.15 15.17 -6.68
CA ASN A 131 2.02 15.77 -7.35
C ASN A 131 0.86 15.97 -6.37
N GLU A 132 -0.01 16.91 -6.67
CA GLU A 132 -1.27 17.05 -5.96
C GLU A 132 -2.23 15.91 -6.33
N ILE A 133 -3.01 15.47 -5.35
CA ILE A 133 -4.09 14.50 -5.60
C ILE A 133 -5.27 15.21 -6.27
N SER A 134 -5.76 14.67 -7.37
CA SER A 134 -6.96 15.13 -8.06
C SER A 134 -8.23 14.48 -7.47
N ASP A 135 -9.40 14.99 -7.85
CA ASP A 135 -10.68 14.36 -7.46
C ASP A 135 -10.80 12.95 -8.06
N ALA A 136 -10.31 12.75 -9.30
CA ALA A 136 -10.27 11.42 -9.92
C ALA A 136 -9.33 10.45 -9.20
N ASP A 137 -8.21 10.93 -8.66
CA ASP A 137 -7.33 10.12 -7.81
C ASP A 137 -8.03 9.73 -6.51
N TRP A 138 -8.77 10.66 -5.91
CA TRP A 138 -9.54 10.36 -4.72
C TRP A 138 -10.62 9.32 -4.98
N ASP A 139 -11.39 9.47 -6.05
CA ASP A 139 -12.41 8.49 -6.47
C ASP A 139 -11.80 7.12 -6.74
N LEU A 140 -10.57 7.06 -7.26
CA LEU A 140 -9.83 5.82 -7.49
C LEU A 140 -9.48 5.10 -6.19
N ILE A 141 -8.96 5.83 -5.17
CA ILE A 141 -8.47 5.21 -3.93
C ILE A 141 -9.56 5.02 -2.87
N LEU A 142 -10.65 5.79 -2.92
CA LEU A 142 -11.72 5.78 -1.92
C LEU A 142 -12.30 4.38 -1.66
N PRO A 143 -12.64 3.55 -2.67
CA PRO A 143 -13.18 2.22 -2.43
C PRO A 143 -12.23 1.30 -1.64
N TYR A 144 -10.91 1.51 -1.79
CA TYR A 144 -9.89 0.74 -1.05
C TYR A 144 -9.77 1.23 0.39
N LEU A 145 -9.95 2.53 0.64
CA LEU A 145 -10.01 3.08 2.00
C LEU A 145 -11.28 2.62 2.73
N GLU A 146 -12.43 2.56 2.04
CA GLU A 146 -13.67 1.99 2.58
C GLU A 146 -13.53 0.51 2.93
N GLU A 147 -12.81 -0.26 2.12
CA GLU A 147 -12.52 -1.66 2.41
C GLU A 147 -11.55 -1.79 3.59
N ASN A 148 -10.54 -0.93 3.66
CA ASN A 148 -9.62 -0.87 4.80
C ASN A 148 -10.37 -0.54 6.11
N GLU A 149 -11.36 0.35 6.09
CA GLU A 149 -12.22 0.64 7.24
C GLU A 149 -12.98 -0.61 7.70
N LYS A 150 -13.57 -1.36 6.77
CA LYS A 150 -14.30 -2.61 7.08
C LYS A 150 -13.41 -3.70 7.66
N LEU A 151 -12.17 -3.79 7.20
CA LEU A 151 -11.24 -4.85 7.59
C LEU A 151 -10.48 -4.53 8.89
N PHE A 152 -10.13 -3.27 9.11
CA PHE A 152 -9.20 -2.86 10.16
C PHE A 152 -9.75 -1.75 11.07
N ALA A 153 -11.00 -1.33 10.89
CA ALA A 153 -11.62 -0.24 11.64
C ALA A 153 -10.87 1.10 11.57
N ILE A 154 -10.07 1.30 10.51
CA ILE A 154 -9.40 2.59 10.24
C ILE A 154 -10.34 3.42 9.37
N SER A 155 -11.16 4.26 10.02
CA SER A 155 -12.18 5.04 9.32
C SER A 155 -11.59 6.12 8.41
N ILE A 156 -12.30 6.42 7.31
CA ILE A 156 -11.95 7.53 6.42
C ILE A 156 -11.98 8.85 7.19
N ASP A 157 -12.92 9.02 8.11
CA ASP A 157 -12.98 10.20 8.96
C ASP A 157 -11.71 10.36 9.80
N ARG A 158 -11.19 9.27 10.39
CA ARG A 158 -9.91 9.28 11.09
C ARG A 158 -8.75 9.65 10.16
N LEU A 159 -8.72 9.08 8.95
CA LEU A 159 -7.65 9.36 7.98
C LEU A 159 -7.63 10.84 7.56
N LEU A 160 -8.79 11.48 7.48
CA LEU A 160 -8.92 12.89 7.11
C LEU A 160 -8.89 13.86 8.30
N THR A 161 -8.82 13.34 9.54
CA THR A 161 -8.70 14.20 10.73
C THR A 161 -7.22 14.39 11.09
N VAL A 162 -6.79 15.65 11.12
CA VAL A 162 -5.42 16.08 11.47
C VAL A 162 -5.53 17.16 12.52
N ASP A 163 -4.80 17.01 13.65
CA ASP A 163 -4.85 17.95 14.77
C ASP A 163 -6.28 18.27 15.23
N ASN A 164 -7.12 17.25 15.34
CA ASN A 164 -8.55 17.33 15.68
C ASN A 164 -9.40 18.16 14.69
N GLN A 165 -8.92 18.42 13.50
CA GLN A 165 -9.66 19.12 12.45
C GLN A 165 -9.83 18.22 11.22
N LYS A 166 -11.05 18.19 10.69
CA LYS A 166 -11.32 17.49 9.43
C LYS A 166 -10.76 18.31 8.27
N LYS A 167 -9.91 17.65 7.46
CA LYS A 167 -9.27 18.21 6.28
C LYS A 167 -9.82 17.58 5.01
N SER A 168 -9.62 18.26 3.89
CA SER A 168 -9.93 17.69 2.58
C SER A 168 -8.88 16.62 2.19
N PRO A 169 -9.21 15.68 1.28
CA PRO A 169 -8.23 14.73 0.75
C PRO A 169 -6.97 15.39 0.20
N LYS A 170 -7.10 16.54 -0.47
CA LYS A 170 -5.99 17.31 -1.06
C LYS A 170 -5.02 17.91 -0.02
N GLU A 171 -5.51 18.15 1.19
CA GLU A 171 -4.66 18.62 2.29
C GLU A 171 -3.94 17.49 3.00
N VAL A 172 -4.47 16.25 2.92
CA VAL A 172 -3.99 15.10 3.68
C VAL A 172 -3.12 14.17 2.84
N TYR A 173 -3.51 13.94 1.60
CA TYR A 173 -2.82 13.01 0.71
C TYR A 173 -1.98 13.73 -0.34
N ARG A 174 -0.84 13.13 -0.68
CA ARG A 174 0.04 13.53 -1.78
C ARG A 174 0.17 12.35 -2.74
N LYS A 175 0.36 12.64 -4.02
CA LYS A 175 0.61 11.64 -5.05
C LYS A 175 2.09 11.68 -5.42
N ILE A 176 2.71 10.52 -5.54
CA ILE A 176 4.08 10.38 -6.05
C ILE A 176 3.98 9.62 -7.37
N MET A 177 4.63 10.14 -8.38
CA MET A 177 4.70 9.56 -9.72
C MET A 177 6.16 9.48 -10.19
N PRO A 178 6.49 8.66 -11.21
CA PRO A 178 7.81 8.69 -11.82
C PRO A 178 8.13 10.07 -12.34
N HIS A 179 9.34 10.55 -12.10
CA HIS A 179 9.86 11.74 -12.77
C HIS A 179 9.99 11.40 -14.26
N ARG A 180 9.36 12.19 -15.12
CA ARG A 180 9.40 12.04 -16.58
C ARG A 180 10.59 12.76 -17.21
#